data_80616ef5af2e538128b695174ef90f7a
#
_entry.id   80616ef5af2e538128b695174ef90f7a
#
_cell.length_a   1.000
_cell.length_b   1.000
_cell.length_c   1.000
_cell.angle_alpha   90.00
_cell.angle_beta   90.00
_cell.angle_gamma   90.00
#
_symmetry.space_group_name_H-M   'P 1'
#
loop_
_entity.id
_entity.type
_entity.pdbx_description
1 polymer ?
#
loop_
_entity_poly.entity_id
_entity_poly.type
_entity_poly.pdbx_seq_one_letter_code
_entity_poly.pdbx_strand_id
1 'polypeptide(L)'
;ASATGNYLLGSQRYKEAIPHLEKTAKNEKNKQQKARCYYLLGQTYQLLQQPEQAYQSYSKVIRLNPPYELALSARIRQTEVMPTANSRKITGKLLRLSKDEKNEEYLDQIYYALGNVYLAGKDTAQALSAYHKGIEKSTRNGVEKGILQLTLGNLYWQQARYAEAQKAYAEAIGLIDKTHREYADITTRSEIL
;
A
#
# COMPACT_ATOMS: atom_id res chain seq x y z
N ALA A 1 8.83 16.27 10.20
CA ALA A 1 7.94 16.10 11.38
C ALA A 1 8.61 16.76 12.60
N SER A 2 7.81 17.17 13.59
CA SER A 2 8.38 17.67 14.86
C SER A 2 9.07 16.52 15.60
N ALA A 3 10.10 16.84 16.41
CA ALA A 3 10.80 15.84 17.22
C ALA A 3 9.82 15.04 18.09
N THR A 4 8.85 15.74 18.73
CA THR A 4 7.80 15.13 19.52
C THR A 4 6.92 14.18 18.72
N GLY A 5 6.48 14.56 17.51
CA GLY A 5 5.68 13.69 16.65
C GLY A 5 6.42 12.41 16.24
N ASN A 6 7.71 12.52 15.91
CA ASN A 6 8.52 11.35 15.58
C ASN A 6 8.74 10.42 16.78
N TYR A 7 8.99 10.98 17.97
CA TYR A 7 9.11 10.20 19.20
C TYR A 7 7.83 9.41 19.50
N LEU A 8 6.68 10.07 19.40
CA LEU A 8 5.38 9.42 19.65
C LEU A 8 5.07 8.31 18.64
N LEU A 9 5.44 8.49 17.37
CA LEU A 9 5.33 7.42 16.36
C LEU A 9 6.23 6.23 16.69
N GLY A 10 7.49 6.48 17.05
CA GLY A 10 8.44 5.44 17.45
C GLY A 10 8.00 4.69 18.71
N SER A 11 7.27 5.36 19.61
CA SER A 11 6.69 4.77 20.83
C SER A 11 5.30 4.15 20.61
N GLN A 12 4.83 4.02 19.36
CA GLN A 12 3.50 3.52 19.00
C GLN A 12 2.32 4.28 19.62
N ARG A 13 2.54 5.51 20.08
CA ARG A 13 1.49 6.39 20.63
C ARG A 13 0.81 7.19 19.51
N TYR A 14 0.22 6.45 18.57
CA TYR A 14 -0.30 7.01 17.31
C TYR A 14 -1.36 8.08 17.47
N LYS A 15 -2.30 7.90 18.41
CA LYS A 15 -3.36 8.89 18.66
C LYS A 15 -2.80 10.23 19.13
N GLU A 16 -1.76 10.19 19.95
CA GLU A 16 -1.12 11.39 20.48
C GLU A 16 -0.20 12.07 19.46
N ALA A 17 0.34 11.31 18.50
CA ALA A 17 1.16 11.85 17.43
C ALA A 17 0.38 12.75 16.45
N ILE A 18 -0.91 12.45 16.21
CA ILE A 18 -1.75 13.16 15.22
C ILE A 18 -1.72 14.68 15.40
N PRO A 19 -2.09 15.27 16.57
CA PRO A 19 -2.15 16.73 16.70
C PRO A 19 -0.78 17.40 16.47
N HIS A 20 0.31 16.74 16.83
CA HIS A 20 1.67 17.23 16.56
C HIS A 20 2.02 17.21 15.08
N LEU A 21 1.66 16.13 14.38
CA LEU A 21 1.87 16.01 12.94
C LEU A 21 1.00 16.99 12.16
N GLU A 22 -0.27 17.18 12.54
CA GLU A 22 -1.18 18.13 11.91
C GLU A 22 -0.68 19.57 12.07
N LYS A 23 -0.28 19.96 13.28
CA LYS A 23 0.33 21.28 13.56
C LYS A 23 1.58 21.50 12.71
N THR A 24 2.44 20.46 12.62
CA THR A 24 3.65 20.54 11.80
C THR A 24 3.30 20.68 10.32
N ALA A 25 2.39 19.84 9.79
CA ALA A 25 1.97 19.90 8.40
C ALA A 25 1.31 21.23 8.04
N LYS A 26 0.55 21.84 8.96
CA LYS A 26 -0.08 23.16 8.75
C LYS A 26 0.96 24.27 8.65
N ASN A 27 1.97 24.27 9.50
CA ASN A 27 2.96 25.34 9.64
C ASN A 27 4.18 25.17 8.71
N GLU A 28 4.40 23.97 8.15
CA GLU A 28 5.53 23.70 7.28
C GLU A 28 5.43 24.48 5.96
N LYS A 29 6.45 25.27 5.65
CA LYS A 29 6.53 26.10 4.44
C LYS A 29 7.13 25.33 3.26
N ASN A 30 8.07 24.42 3.54
CA ASN A 30 8.68 23.59 2.51
C ASN A 30 7.68 22.53 2.03
N LYS A 31 7.29 22.61 0.75
CA LYS A 31 6.28 21.72 0.16
C LYS A 31 6.63 20.24 0.25
N GLN A 32 7.91 19.88 0.12
CA GLN A 32 8.36 18.49 0.19
C GLN A 32 8.26 17.97 1.63
N GLN A 33 8.71 18.74 2.62
CA GLN A 33 8.58 18.37 4.03
C GLN A 33 7.09 18.31 4.46
N LYS A 34 6.30 19.25 3.98
CA LYS A 34 4.84 19.25 4.19
C LYS A 34 4.19 17.98 3.62
N ALA A 35 4.58 17.56 2.42
CA ALA A 35 4.09 16.31 1.81
C ALA A 35 4.48 15.08 2.65
N ARG A 36 5.71 15.02 3.15
CA ARG A 36 6.16 13.94 4.06
C ARG A 36 5.34 13.91 5.36
N CYS A 37 5.04 15.08 5.94
CA CYS A 37 4.17 15.15 7.14
C CYS A 37 2.77 14.61 6.85
N TYR A 38 2.16 14.96 5.71
CA TYR A 38 0.86 14.42 5.33
C TYR A 38 0.92 12.91 5.01
N TYR A 39 2.03 12.42 4.47
CA TYR A 39 2.21 11.00 4.25
C TYR A 39 2.25 10.23 5.57
N LEU A 40 3.01 10.70 6.56
CA LEU A 40 3.03 10.15 7.91
C LEU A 40 1.67 10.20 8.60
N LEU A 41 0.92 11.30 8.44
CA LEU A 41 -0.47 11.38 8.91
C LEU A 41 -1.35 10.31 8.27
N GLY A 42 -1.23 10.12 6.96
CA GLY A 42 -1.95 9.07 6.24
C GLY A 42 -1.66 7.68 6.80
N GLN A 43 -0.39 7.35 7.01
CA GLN A 43 0.02 6.08 7.61
C GLN A 43 -0.50 5.93 9.05
N THR A 44 -0.44 7.00 9.85
CA THR A 44 -0.93 7.00 11.24
C THR A 44 -2.43 6.76 11.30
N TYR A 45 -3.21 7.43 10.45
CA TYR A 45 -4.66 7.21 10.35
C TYR A 45 -5.00 5.80 9.84
N GLN A 46 -4.21 5.25 8.90
CA GLN A 46 -4.37 3.88 8.41
C GLN A 46 -4.16 2.86 9.54
N LEU A 47 -3.12 3.02 10.36
CA LEU A 47 -2.87 2.17 11.54
C LEU A 47 -3.99 2.26 12.59
N LEU A 48 -4.63 3.42 12.71
CA LEU A 48 -5.78 3.64 13.59
C LEU A 48 -7.13 3.23 12.98
N GLN A 49 -7.10 2.59 11.79
CA GLN A 49 -8.30 2.18 11.05
C GLN A 49 -9.28 3.33 10.76
N GLN A 50 -8.72 4.49 10.41
CA GLN A 50 -9.46 5.69 10.02
C GLN A 50 -9.27 5.96 8.52
N PRO A 51 -9.94 5.22 7.62
CA PRO A 51 -9.66 5.21 6.19
C PRO A 51 -9.94 6.55 5.51
N GLU A 52 -10.98 7.29 5.92
CA GLU A 52 -11.31 8.59 5.34
C GLU A 52 -10.21 9.63 5.58
N GLN A 53 -9.73 9.72 6.82
CA GLN A 53 -8.65 10.65 7.20
C GLN A 53 -7.33 10.25 6.54
N ALA A 54 -7.05 8.95 6.45
CA ALA A 54 -5.90 8.43 5.73
C ALA A 54 -5.96 8.82 4.24
N TYR A 55 -7.08 8.55 3.57
CA TYR A 55 -7.28 8.92 2.16
C TYR A 55 -7.12 10.41 1.91
N GLN A 56 -7.71 11.26 2.77
CA GLN A 56 -7.57 12.72 2.67
C GLN A 56 -6.13 13.18 2.84
N SER A 57 -5.40 12.57 3.79
CA SER A 57 -3.99 12.87 4.02
C SER A 57 -3.14 12.53 2.81
N TYR A 58 -3.30 11.34 2.22
CA TYR A 58 -2.63 10.96 0.96
C TYR A 58 -3.04 11.86 -0.22
N SER A 59 -4.31 12.32 -0.26
CA SER A 59 -4.75 13.29 -1.27
C SER A 59 -4.01 14.62 -1.16
N LYS A 60 -3.74 15.09 0.07
CA LYS A 60 -2.93 16.30 0.30
C LYS A 60 -1.48 16.12 -0.15
N VAL A 61 -0.88 14.93 0.07
CA VAL A 61 0.45 14.61 -0.47
C VAL A 61 0.49 14.82 -1.98
N ILE A 62 -0.45 14.20 -2.70
CA ILE A 62 -0.48 14.24 -4.17
C ILE A 62 -0.68 15.68 -4.69
N ARG A 63 -1.50 16.49 -4.02
CA ARG A 63 -1.75 17.89 -4.40
C ARG A 63 -0.54 18.80 -4.24
N LEU A 64 0.38 18.46 -3.32
CA LEU A 64 1.61 19.22 -3.10
C LEU A 64 2.66 18.99 -4.19
N ASN A 65 2.40 18.07 -5.13
CA ASN A 65 3.31 17.69 -6.20
C ASN A 65 4.73 17.36 -5.69
N PRO A 66 4.86 16.39 -4.79
CA PRO A 66 6.13 15.95 -4.24
C PRO A 66 6.96 15.18 -5.28
N PRO A 67 8.19 14.74 -4.95
CA PRO A 67 8.94 13.80 -5.78
C PRO A 67 8.08 12.60 -6.18
N TYR A 68 8.36 12.08 -7.39
CA TYR A 68 7.52 11.08 -8.05
C TYR A 68 7.21 9.86 -7.18
N GLU A 69 8.21 9.29 -6.54
CA GLU A 69 8.10 8.12 -5.66
C GLU A 69 7.08 8.33 -4.53
N LEU A 70 7.16 9.49 -3.88
CA LEU A 70 6.23 9.81 -2.79
C LEU A 70 4.79 10.01 -3.30
N ALA A 71 4.65 10.61 -4.50
CA ALA A 71 3.33 10.77 -5.12
C ALA A 71 2.73 9.41 -5.51
N LEU A 72 3.54 8.50 -6.07
CA LEU A 72 3.13 7.16 -6.44
C LEU A 72 2.75 6.35 -5.20
N SER A 73 3.62 6.31 -4.18
CA SER A 73 3.33 5.64 -2.90
C SER A 73 2.02 6.13 -2.28
N ALA A 74 1.78 7.44 -2.27
CA ALA A 74 0.51 7.98 -1.75
C ALA A 74 -0.72 7.51 -2.55
N ARG A 75 -0.60 7.34 -3.88
CA ARG A 75 -1.70 6.79 -4.72
C ARG A 75 -1.97 5.33 -4.41
N ILE A 76 -0.91 4.53 -4.24
CA ILE A 76 -1.03 3.11 -3.89
C ILE A 76 -1.74 2.98 -2.54
N ARG A 77 -1.28 3.73 -1.52
CA ARG A 77 -1.92 3.76 -0.19
C ARG A 77 -3.39 4.18 -0.23
N GLN A 78 -3.78 5.08 -1.13
CA GLN A 78 -5.19 5.42 -1.34
C GLN A 78 -6.02 4.20 -1.77
N THR A 79 -5.47 3.31 -2.60
CA THR A 79 -6.17 2.09 -3.03
C THR A 79 -6.28 1.04 -1.92
N GLU A 80 -5.40 1.08 -0.93
CA GLU A 80 -5.46 0.19 0.23
C GLU A 80 -6.53 0.63 1.23
N VAL A 81 -6.65 1.94 1.48
CA VAL A 81 -7.56 2.46 2.50
C VAL A 81 -8.98 2.68 1.99
N MET A 82 -9.13 3.13 0.76
CA MET A 82 -10.43 3.38 0.12
C MET A 82 -10.39 3.03 -1.38
N PRO A 83 -10.34 1.76 -1.74
CA PRO A 83 -10.15 1.33 -3.13
C PRO A 83 -11.29 1.71 -4.06
N THR A 84 -12.51 1.89 -3.54
CA THR A 84 -13.69 2.31 -4.33
C THR A 84 -13.78 3.81 -4.55
N ALA A 85 -13.05 4.62 -3.76
CA ALA A 85 -13.09 6.05 -3.88
C ALA A 85 -12.47 6.51 -5.22
N ASN A 86 -13.29 7.12 -6.09
CA ASN A 86 -12.87 7.54 -7.43
C ASN A 86 -12.28 6.41 -8.31
N SER A 87 -12.75 5.18 -8.15
CA SER A 87 -12.17 3.97 -8.76
C SER A 87 -11.92 4.10 -10.25
N ARG A 88 -12.89 4.56 -11.06
CA ARG A 88 -12.73 4.74 -12.51
C ARG A 88 -11.56 5.68 -12.85
N LYS A 89 -11.43 6.81 -12.13
CA LYS A 89 -10.34 7.78 -12.35
C LYS A 89 -8.99 7.22 -11.93
N ILE A 90 -8.95 6.50 -10.82
CA ILE A 90 -7.73 5.86 -10.32
C ILE A 90 -7.28 4.76 -11.27
N THR A 91 -8.17 3.86 -11.68
CA THR A 91 -7.89 2.79 -12.65
C THR A 91 -7.33 3.35 -13.96
N GLY A 92 -8.00 4.34 -14.56
CA GLY A 92 -7.52 4.97 -15.80
C GLY A 92 -6.14 5.59 -15.67
N LYS A 93 -5.83 6.16 -14.50
CA LYS A 93 -4.49 6.71 -14.22
C LYS A 93 -3.45 5.62 -14.03
N LEU A 94 -3.73 4.58 -13.26
CA LEU A 94 -2.81 3.45 -13.04
C LEU A 94 -2.52 2.70 -14.34
N LEU A 95 -3.53 2.47 -15.19
CA LEU A 95 -3.34 1.87 -16.52
C LEU A 95 -2.48 2.74 -17.43
N ARG A 96 -2.53 4.08 -17.32
CA ARG A 96 -1.64 4.95 -18.06
C ARG A 96 -0.21 4.87 -17.52
N LEU A 97 -0.05 4.85 -16.19
CA LEU A 97 1.26 4.71 -15.56
C LEU A 97 1.91 3.35 -15.89
N SER A 98 1.13 2.26 -16.00
CA SER A 98 1.67 0.93 -16.32
C SER A 98 2.18 0.79 -17.77
N LYS A 99 1.87 1.76 -18.64
CA LYS A 99 2.33 1.80 -20.04
C LYS A 99 3.52 2.74 -20.26
N ASP A 100 3.91 3.52 -19.26
CA ASP A 100 5.01 4.47 -19.34
C ASP A 100 6.30 3.75 -18.90
N GLU A 101 7.27 3.64 -19.82
CA GLU A 101 8.54 2.92 -19.63
C GLU A 101 9.34 3.40 -18.41
N LYS A 102 9.22 4.69 -18.04
CA LYS A 102 9.87 5.21 -16.81
C LYS A 102 9.33 4.60 -15.52
N ASN A 103 8.26 3.83 -15.59
CA ASN A 103 7.65 3.17 -14.43
C ASN A 103 7.99 1.68 -14.34
N GLU A 104 8.93 1.20 -15.14
CA GLU A 104 9.32 -0.21 -15.16
C GLU A 104 9.66 -0.73 -13.76
N GLU A 105 10.40 0.05 -12.97
CA GLU A 105 10.77 -0.30 -11.60
C GLU A 105 9.60 -0.30 -10.59
N TYR A 106 8.43 0.23 -10.98
CA TYR A 106 7.26 0.39 -10.12
C TYR A 106 6.05 -0.42 -10.61
N LEU A 107 6.22 -1.26 -11.63
CA LEU A 107 5.11 -2.00 -12.23
C LEU A 107 4.44 -2.94 -11.23
N ASP A 108 5.20 -3.57 -10.35
CA ASP A 108 4.68 -4.39 -9.27
C ASP A 108 3.70 -3.62 -8.38
N GLN A 109 4.10 -2.43 -7.93
CA GLN A 109 3.26 -1.56 -7.10
C GLN A 109 2.04 -1.02 -7.85
N ILE A 110 2.20 -0.67 -9.13
CA ILE A 110 1.10 -0.17 -9.97
C ILE A 110 0.06 -1.27 -10.19
N TYR A 111 0.49 -2.49 -10.50
CA TYR A 111 -0.42 -3.63 -10.67
C TYR A 111 -1.05 -4.09 -9.36
N TYR A 112 -0.33 -4.00 -8.24
CA TYR A 112 -0.90 -4.18 -6.91
C TYR A 112 -2.07 -3.22 -6.66
N ALA A 113 -1.87 -1.94 -6.93
CA ALA A 113 -2.92 -0.93 -6.78
C ALA A 113 -4.13 -1.17 -7.71
N LEU A 114 -3.88 -1.61 -8.96
CA LEU A 114 -4.94 -2.01 -9.88
C LEU A 114 -5.74 -3.19 -9.35
N GLY A 115 -5.06 -4.21 -8.84
CA GLY A 115 -5.68 -5.38 -8.22
C GLY A 115 -6.59 -4.99 -7.05
N ASN A 116 -6.15 -4.10 -6.17
CA ASN A 116 -6.95 -3.60 -5.06
C ASN A 116 -8.24 -2.93 -5.52
N VAL A 117 -8.18 -2.11 -6.57
CA VAL A 117 -9.36 -1.41 -7.10
C VAL A 117 -10.32 -2.40 -7.76
N TYR A 118 -9.82 -3.36 -8.54
CA TYR A 118 -10.65 -4.41 -9.15
C TYR A 118 -11.32 -5.29 -8.10
N LEU A 119 -10.57 -5.74 -7.10
CA LEU A 119 -11.09 -6.58 -6.01
C LEU A 119 -12.20 -5.89 -5.24
N ALA A 120 -12.02 -4.61 -4.92
CA ALA A 120 -13.04 -3.80 -4.26
C ALA A 120 -14.28 -3.58 -5.14
N GLY A 121 -14.11 -3.55 -6.45
CA GLY A 121 -15.18 -3.56 -7.45
C GLY A 121 -15.83 -4.92 -7.66
N LYS A 122 -15.44 -5.95 -6.89
CA LYS A 122 -15.88 -7.34 -6.99
C LYS A 122 -15.48 -8.03 -8.33
N ASP A 123 -14.54 -7.47 -9.05
CA ASP A 123 -13.96 -8.08 -10.23
C ASP A 123 -12.71 -8.89 -9.88
N THR A 124 -12.96 -10.03 -9.27
CA THR A 124 -11.90 -10.93 -8.76
C THR A 124 -11.01 -11.44 -9.91
N ALA A 125 -11.56 -11.66 -11.10
CA ALA A 125 -10.79 -12.14 -12.25
C ALA A 125 -9.75 -11.09 -12.69
N GLN A 126 -10.15 -9.84 -12.84
CA GLN A 126 -9.20 -8.76 -13.15
C GLN A 126 -8.23 -8.48 -12.00
N ALA A 127 -8.66 -8.63 -10.73
CA ALA A 127 -7.77 -8.49 -9.58
C ALA A 127 -6.66 -9.55 -9.60
N LEU A 128 -6.99 -10.83 -9.78
CA LEU A 128 -6.02 -11.92 -9.90
C LEU A 128 -5.06 -11.67 -11.07
N SER A 129 -5.58 -11.32 -12.25
CA SER A 129 -4.76 -10.99 -13.40
C SER A 129 -3.78 -9.84 -13.14
N ALA A 130 -4.24 -8.80 -12.46
CA ALA A 130 -3.39 -7.65 -12.11
C ALA A 130 -2.28 -8.05 -11.13
N TYR A 131 -2.60 -8.81 -10.07
CA TYR A 131 -1.60 -9.26 -9.08
C TYR A 131 -0.55 -10.17 -9.73
N HIS A 132 -0.96 -11.14 -10.58
CA HIS A 132 -0.02 -11.98 -11.31
C HIS A 132 0.89 -11.17 -12.23
N LYS A 133 0.32 -10.20 -12.93
CA LYS A 133 1.09 -9.31 -13.80
C LYS A 133 2.09 -8.46 -13.02
N GLY A 134 1.73 -8.02 -11.81
CA GLY A 134 2.64 -7.32 -10.91
C GLY A 134 3.83 -8.19 -10.51
N ILE A 135 3.59 -9.46 -10.20
CA ILE A 135 4.65 -10.41 -9.86
C ILE A 135 5.56 -10.68 -11.06
N GLU A 136 4.97 -10.91 -12.25
CA GLU A 136 5.71 -11.12 -13.51
C GLU A 136 6.60 -9.93 -13.86
N LYS A 137 6.08 -8.72 -13.68
CA LYS A 137 6.77 -7.46 -14.04
C LYS A 137 7.66 -6.92 -12.95
N SER A 138 7.68 -7.52 -11.77
CA SER A 138 8.58 -7.08 -10.69
C SER A 138 10.05 -7.31 -11.09
N THR A 139 10.79 -6.22 -11.18
CA THR A 139 12.23 -6.22 -11.49
C THR A 139 13.09 -6.51 -10.25
N ARG A 140 12.49 -6.39 -9.07
CA ARG A 140 13.13 -6.61 -7.77
C ARG A 140 12.48 -7.80 -7.07
N ASN A 141 13.27 -8.73 -6.57
CA ASN A 141 12.79 -9.77 -5.68
C ASN A 141 12.75 -9.21 -4.23
N GLY A 142 11.92 -8.19 -4.03
CA GLY A 142 11.83 -7.41 -2.80
C GLY A 142 10.47 -7.52 -2.13
N VAL A 143 10.28 -6.67 -1.12
CA VAL A 143 9.07 -6.62 -0.27
C VAL A 143 7.79 -6.40 -1.10
N GLU A 144 7.86 -5.61 -2.17
CA GLU A 144 6.70 -5.32 -3.02
C GLU A 144 6.18 -6.57 -3.71
N LYS A 145 7.07 -7.42 -4.21
CA LYS A 145 6.71 -8.74 -4.77
C LYS A 145 6.18 -9.67 -3.68
N GLY A 146 6.78 -9.63 -2.49
CA GLY A 146 6.28 -10.37 -1.33
C GLY A 146 4.86 -9.97 -0.92
N ILE A 147 4.52 -8.68 -0.96
CA ILE A 147 3.17 -8.17 -0.68
C ILE A 147 2.17 -8.67 -1.75
N LEU A 148 2.55 -8.71 -3.02
CA LEU A 148 1.72 -9.29 -4.09
C LEU A 148 1.44 -10.77 -3.85
N GLN A 149 2.46 -11.55 -3.52
CA GLN A 149 2.32 -12.98 -3.19
C GLN A 149 1.45 -13.19 -1.96
N LEU A 150 1.65 -12.40 -0.90
CA LEU A 150 0.81 -12.43 0.29
C LEU A 150 -0.66 -12.15 -0.03
N THR A 151 -0.90 -11.12 -0.87
CA THR A 151 -2.25 -10.73 -1.28
C THR A 151 -2.93 -11.82 -2.09
N LEU A 152 -2.21 -12.46 -3.02
CA LEU A 152 -2.70 -13.62 -3.77
C LEU A 152 -3.00 -14.80 -2.86
N GLY A 153 -2.11 -15.12 -1.93
CA GLY A 153 -2.30 -16.19 -0.96
C GLY A 153 -3.56 -16.00 -0.15
N ASN A 154 -3.79 -14.78 0.37
CA ASN A 154 -5.01 -14.44 1.10
C ASN A 154 -6.26 -14.58 0.23
N LEU A 155 -6.21 -14.16 -1.03
CA LEU A 155 -7.35 -14.27 -1.95
C LEU A 155 -7.64 -15.73 -2.32
N TYR A 156 -6.63 -16.55 -2.59
CA TYR A 156 -6.79 -17.98 -2.83
C TYR A 156 -7.33 -18.71 -1.59
N TRP A 157 -6.82 -18.37 -0.41
CA TRP A 157 -7.35 -18.92 0.85
C TRP A 157 -8.84 -18.65 1.02
N GLN A 158 -9.28 -17.41 0.77
CA GLN A 158 -10.70 -17.04 0.83
C GLN A 158 -11.57 -17.80 -0.19
N GLN A 159 -10.98 -18.24 -1.29
CA GLN A 159 -11.64 -19.03 -2.34
C GLN A 159 -11.53 -20.55 -2.10
N ALA A 160 -11.01 -20.99 -0.97
CA ALA A 160 -10.70 -22.40 -0.67
C ALA A 160 -9.74 -23.07 -1.68
N ARG A 161 -8.94 -22.27 -2.39
CA ARG A 161 -7.89 -22.71 -3.31
C ARG A 161 -6.59 -22.89 -2.54
N TYR A 162 -6.55 -23.88 -1.70
CA TYR A 162 -5.51 -24.04 -0.68
C TYR A 162 -4.13 -24.34 -1.26
N ALA A 163 -4.03 -25.14 -2.33
CA ALA A 163 -2.74 -25.43 -2.96
C ALA A 163 -2.08 -24.17 -3.55
N GLU A 164 -2.87 -23.31 -4.20
CA GLU A 164 -2.37 -22.04 -4.71
C GLU A 164 -2.06 -21.05 -3.59
N ALA A 165 -2.86 -21.05 -2.50
CA ALA A 165 -2.61 -20.24 -1.33
C ALA A 165 -1.28 -20.61 -0.67
N GLN A 166 -1.01 -21.91 -0.46
CA GLN A 166 0.24 -22.42 0.11
C GLN A 166 1.45 -21.97 -0.70
N LYS A 167 1.41 -22.14 -2.01
CA LYS A 167 2.49 -21.71 -2.90
C LYS A 167 2.76 -20.22 -2.79
N ALA A 168 1.71 -19.39 -2.83
CA ALA A 168 1.84 -17.95 -2.73
C ALA A 168 2.38 -17.51 -1.36
N TYR A 169 1.94 -18.13 -0.27
CA TYR A 169 2.47 -17.84 1.07
C TYR A 169 3.95 -18.23 1.21
N ALA A 170 4.35 -19.40 0.69
CA ALA A 170 5.75 -19.83 0.72
C ALA A 170 6.67 -18.83 0.01
N GLU A 171 6.24 -18.30 -1.15
CA GLU A 171 6.98 -17.27 -1.87
C GLU A 171 6.98 -15.92 -1.11
N ALA A 172 5.86 -15.54 -0.47
CA ALA A 172 5.76 -14.32 0.31
C ALA A 172 6.70 -14.33 1.54
N ILE A 173 6.73 -15.45 2.28
CA ILE A 173 7.55 -15.62 3.49
C ILE A 173 9.04 -15.38 3.20
N GLY A 174 9.53 -15.75 2.01
CA GLY A 174 10.90 -15.50 1.58
C GLY A 174 11.24 -14.03 1.26
N LEU A 175 10.24 -13.17 1.09
CA LEU A 175 10.41 -11.80 0.59
C LEU A 175 9.98 -10.72 1.58
N ILE A 176 9.06 -11.00 2.50
CA ILE A 176 8.59 -10.04 3.50
C ILE A 176 9.38 -10.13 4.80
N ASP A 177 9.44 -9.02 5.55
CA ASP A 177 10.10 -8.98 6.85
C ASP A 177 9.32 -9.79 7.90
N LYS A 178 10.05 -10.46 8.81
CA LYS A 178 9.46 -11.21 9.93
C LYS A 178 8.63 -10.33 10.88
N THR A 179 8.85 -9.04 10.87
CA THR A 179 8.07 -8.06 11.64
C THR A 179 6.78 -7.66 10.95
N HIS A 180 6.53 -8.14 9.71
CA HIS A 180 5.29 -7.88 9.02
C HIS A 180 4.10 -8.46 9.80
N ARG A 181 3.03 -7.66 9.93
CA ARG A 181 1.86 -8.01 10.75
C ARG A 181 1.28 -9.40 10.48
N GLU A 182 1.27 -9.82 9.22
CA GLU A 182 0.68 -11.10 8.80
C GLU A 182 1.70 -12.25 8.74
N TYR A 183 2.99 -11.99 9.05
CA TYR A 183 4.04 -12.99 8.88
C TYR A 183 3.77 -14.30 9.66
N ALA A 184 3.39 -14.18 10.93
CA ALA A 184 3.10 -15.34 11.77
C ALA A 184 1.89 -16.13 11.25
N ASP A 185 0.83 -15.44 10.84
CA ASP A 185 -0.39 -16.07 10.33
C ASP A 185 -0.13 -16.86 9.05
N ILE A 186 0.59 -16.27 8.08
CA ILE A 186 0.88 -16.94 6.81
C ILE A 186 1.87 -18.09 6.97
N THR A 187 2.82 -17.99 7.90
CA THR A 187 3.71 -19.11 8.23
C THR A 187 2.91 -20.29 8.73
N THR A 188 2.03 -20.06 9.71
CA THR A 188 1.14 -21.09 10.24
C THR A 188 0.24 -21.70 9.15
N ARG A 189 -0.38 -20.86 8.32
CA ARG A 189 -1.22 -21.35 7.20
C ARG A 189 -0.44 -22.15 6.18
N SER A 190 0.80 -21.75 5.87
CA SER A 190 1.65 -22.46 4.93
C SER A 190 2.11 -23.84 5.44
N GLU A 191 2.19 -24.02 6.78
CA GLU A 191 2.58 -25.29 7.40
C GLU A 191 1.41 -26.27 7.56
N ILE A 192 0.18 -25.77 7.65
CA ILE A 192 -1.03 -26.57 7.85
C ILE A 192 -1.56 -27.15 6.51
N LEU A 193 -1.24 -26.51 5.39
CA LEU A 193 -1.67 -26.92 4.04
C LEU A 193 -0.72 -27.89 3.40
#